data_230da584213c83fa69024eb19634cc15
#
_entry.id   230da584213c83fa69024eb19634cc15
#
_cell.length_a   1.000
_cell.length_b   1.000
_cell.length_c   1.000
_cell.angle_alpha   90.00
_cell.angle_beta   90.00
_cell.angle_gamma   90.00
#
_symmetry.space_group_name_H-M   'P 1'
#
loop_
_entity.id
_entity.type
_entity.pdbx_description
1 polymer ?
#
loop_
_entity_poly.entity_id
_entity_poly.type
_entity_poly.pdbx_seq_one_letter_code
_entity_poly.pdbx_strand_id
1 'polypeptide(L)'
;MSSRPATVRVAGGQGFWGDWLEAPYRQVTGGPIDYLMMDYLAEVTMSILQKQKSRDPATGYAKDFVPQMVRILPLLVERRVKVTANAGGVNPRACAQAVAAAARELGLGGKLRIGVVTGDDLLPRLDGLLARGHDLKNLDTGRPLREIRDRVLAANAYLGAAPVVQALRQGADIVITGRVTDTGLTLAPMVHAFGWRADDWDKLAAGTVAGHTIECGAQCSGGNCGVNWERIPDLANVGYPIVEAHADGSFEITKHPDTGGRISVAGVTEQLVYEMGDPTTYITPDCVADFTTIRLTQAGKDRVRFAGIKGRPATDKLKVSLAYFYGYKAVGTLIYAWPNAYQKAQAADRVLRRRLQDLHLTLDAIHTEFVGADAKIGRASCRERV
;
A
#
# COMPACT_ATOMS: atom_id res chain seq x y z
N MET A 1 13.81 20.91 26.22
CA MET A 1 13.38 20.62 24.83
C MET A 1 14.42 19.68 24.25
N SER A 2 14.09 18.43 23.92
CA SER A 2 15.03 17.52 23.23
C SER A 2 15.39 18.12 21.88
N SER A 3 16.67 18.16 21.52
CA SER A 3 17.11 18.59 20.19
C SER A 3 16.49 17.68 19.13
N ARG A 4 16.01 18.26 18.03
CA ARG A 4 15.49 17.47 16.89
C ARG A 4 16.61 16.59 16.32
N PRO A 5 16.32 15.37 15.89
CA PRO A 5 17.35 14.50 15.32
C PRO A 5 17.90 15.09 14.01
N ALA A 6 19.17 14.85 13.74
CA ALA A 6 19.78 15.26 12.48
C ALA A 6 19.32 14.39 11.30
N THR A 7 19.08 13.11 11.57
CA THR A 7 18.65 12.10 10.59
C THR A 7 17.56 11.23 11.21
N VAL A 8 16.60 10.80 10.40
CA VAL A 8 15.53 9.86 10.77
C VAL A 8 15.47 8.74 9.75
N ARG A 9 15.37 7.51 10.25
CA ARG A 9 15.28 6.30 9.45
C ARG A 9 13.86 5.73 9.49
N VAL A 10 13.17 5.73 8.35
CA VAL A 10 11.86 5.11 8.16
C VAL A 10 12.03 3.89 7.29
N ALA A 11 11.79 2.71 7.86
CA ALA A 11 11.94 1.43 7.16
C ALA A 11 10.57 0.96 6.64
N GLY A 12 10.52 0.53 5.38
CA GLY A 12 9.38 -0.19 4.83
C GLY A 12 9.36 -1.62 5.37
N GLY A 13 8.27 -2.05 5.97
CA GLY A 13 8.15 -3.40 6.54
C GLY A 13 7.09 -4.26 5.88
N GLN A 14 6.19 -3.66 5.12
CA GLN A 14 5.11 -4.32 4.40
C GLN A 14 4.69 -3.42 3.23
N GLY A 15 4.45 -3.99 2.05
CA GLY A 15 4.01 -3.23 0.88
C GLY A 15 2.58 -3.53 0.45
N PHE A 16 2.01 -4.67 0.86
CA PHE A 16 0.62 -5.06 0.58
C PHE A 16 0.18 -6.19 1.51
N TRP A 17 -1.12 -6.40 1.66
CA TRP A 17 -1.63 -7.53 2.44
C TRP A 17 -1.30 -8.86 1.76
N GLY A 18 -0.51 -9.68 2.44
CA GLY A 18 0.01 -10.94 1.92
C GLY A 18 1.46 -10.86 1.42
N ASP A 19 2.14 -9.74 1.65
CA ASP A 19 3.57 -9.58 1.41
C ASP A 19 4.41 -10.45 2.39
N TRP A 20 5.71 -10.45 2.25
CA TRP A 20 6.61 -11.29 3.02
C TRP A 20 6.52 -11.06 4.52
N LEU A 21 5.99 -12.03 5.25
CA LEU A 21 5.69 -11.91 6.68
C LEU A 21 6.93 -11.71 7.56
N GLU A 22 8.12 -12.07 7.06
CA GLU A 22 9.39 -11.91 7.77
C GLU A 22 9.93 -10.47 7.69
N ALA A 23 9.50 -9.68 6.72
CA ALA A 23 10.09 -8.37 6.43
C ALA A 23 10.05 -7.41 7.62
N PRO A 24 8.94 -7.25 8.39
CA PRO A 24 8.90 -6.37 9.55
C PRO A 24 9.93 -6.78 10.63
N TYR A 25 10.04 -8.07 10.90
CA TYR A 25 11.00 -8.59 11.87
C TYR A 25 12.44 -8.31 11.42
N ARG A 26 12.74 -8.55 10.15
CA ARG A 26 14.07 -8.29 9.59
C ARG A 26 14.44 -6.82 9.57
N GLN A 27 13.48 -5.95 9.31
CA GLN A 27 13.69 -4.49 9.38
C GLN A 27 14.02 -4.05 10.80
N VAL A 28 13.31 -4.55 11.79
CA VAL A 28 13.58 -4.20 13.19
C VAL A 28 14.90 -4.77 13.70
N THR A 29 15.30 -5.98 13.25
CA THR A 29 16.51 -6.66 13.74
C THR A 29 17.78 -6.36 12.94
N GLY A 30 17.66 -5.99 11.66
CA GLY A 30 18.77 -5.84 10.73
C GLY A 30 19.69 -4.64 10.97
N GLY A 31 19.23 -3.66 11.74
CA GLY A 31 20.02 -2.45 12.07
C GLY A 31 19.15 -1.36 12.70
N PRO A 32 19.74 -0.18 12.94
CA PRO A 32 19.01 0.92 13.57
C PRO A 32 17.96 1.50 12.60
N ILE A 33 16.74 1.61 13.09
CA ILE A 33 15.62 2.35 12.47
C ILE A 33 14.86 3.10 13.55
N ASP A 34 14.20 4.21 13.20
CA ASP A 34 13.40 4.99 14.14
C ASP A 34 11.90 4.68 13.98
N TYR A 35 11.47 4.39 12.74
CA TYR A 35 10.10 4.08 12.40
C TYR A 35 10.04 2.88 11.47
N LEU A 36 8.99 2.08 11.66
CA LEU A 36 8.60 1.00 10.76
C LEU A 36 7.26 1.38 10.11
N MET A 37 7.24 1.55 8.80
CA MET A 37 6.05 1.78 8.00
C MET A 37 5.55 0.45 7.45
N MET A 38 4.25 0.18 7.54
CA MET A 38 3.63 -1.06 7.09
C MET A 38 2.36 -0.74 6.30
N ASP A 39 2.40 -0.97 5.00
CA ASP A 39 1.26 -0.80 4.10
C ASP A 39 0.56 -2.13 3.82
N TYR A 40 -0.77 -2.12 3.86
CA TYR A 40 -1.63 -3.29 3.65
C TYR A 40 -2.75 -3.04 2.66
N LEU A 41 -2.99 -1.78 2.27
CA LEU A 41 -4.25 -1.41 1.65
C LEU A 41 -4.11 -1.00 0.18
N ALA A 42 -4.84 -1.73 -0.65
CA ALA A 42 -5.27 -1.28 -1.96
C ALA A 42 -6.81 -1.16 -1.97
N GLU A 43 -7.39 -0.62 -3.04
CA GLU A 43 -8.85 -0.51 -3.19
C GLU A 43 -9.55 -1.86 -3.10
N VAL A 44 -8.97 -2.90 -3.72
CA VAL A 44 -9.49 -4.27 -3.64
C VAL A 44 -9.43 -4.82 -2.22
N THR A 45 -8.37 -4.51 -1.48
CA THR A 45 -8.21 -4.92 -0.07
C THR A 45 -9.33 -4.34 0.79
N MET A 46 -9.67 -3.06 0.62
CA MET A 46 -10.77 -2.41 1.34
C MET A 46 -12.11 -3.14 1.10
N SER A 47 -12.39 -3.56 -0.13
CA SER A 47 -13.60 -4.31 -0.46
C SER A 47 -13.64 -5.69 0.20
N ILE A 48 -12.50 -6.40 0.24
CA ILE A 48 -12.38 -7.71 0.90
C ILE A 48 -12.60 -7.56 2.41
N LEU A 49 -11.95 -6.58 3.03
CA LEU A 49 -12.07 -6.31 4.46
C LEU A 49 -13.50 -5.91 4.84
N GLN A 50 -14.18 -5.13 4.00
CA GLN A 50 -15.58 -4.80 4.23
C GLN A 50 -16.47 -6.05 4.15
N LYS A 51 -16.24 -6.94 3.20
CA LYS A 51 -16.95 -8.23 3.10
C LYS A 51 -16.71 -9.11 4.33
N GLN A 52 -15.51 -9.10 4.89
CA GLN A 52 -15.22 -9.80 6.14
C GLN A 52 -15.99 -9.19 7.31
N LYS A 53 -15.91 -7.86 7.49
CA LYS A 53 -16.60 -7.14 8.55
C LYS A 53 -18.12 -7.31 8.52
N SER A 54 -18.72 -7.39 7.33
CA SER A 54 -20.16 -7.62 7.18
C SER A 54 -20.60 -9.00 7.65
N ARG A 55 -19.70 -9.99 7.69
CA ARG A 55 -19.95 -11.35 8.19
C ARG A 55 -19.62 -11.50 9.66
N ASP A 56 -18.58 -10.81 10.10
CA ASP A 56 -18.09 -10.82 11.48
C ASP A 56 -17.60 -9.41 11.85
N PRO A 57 -18.35 -8.66 12.67
CA PRO A 57 -18.02 -7.29 13.08
C PRO A 57 -16.68 -7.14 13.80
N ALA A 58 -16.12 -8.23 14.34
CA ALA A 58 -14.79 -8.22 14.96
C ALA A 58 -13.63 -8.24 13.95
N THR A 59 -13.93 -8.41 12.67
CA THR A 59 -12.96 -8.44 11.57
C THR A 59 -12.97 -7.13 10.75
N GLY A 60 -12.39 -7.12 9.57
CA GLY A 60 -12.33 -5.95 8.68
C GLY A 60 -11.02 -5.20 8.77
N TYR A 61 -9.97 -5.85 9.25
CA TYR A 61 -8.59 -5.38 9.26
C TYR A 61 -7.65 -6.48 8.73
N ALA A 62 -6.43 -6.13 8.36
CA ALA A 62 -5.43 -7.08 7.88
C ALA A 62 -5.01 -8.03 9.02
N LYS A 63 -5.50 -9.27 8.98
CA LYS A 63 -5.32 -10.23 10.08
C LYS A 63 -3.86 -10.59 10.33
N ASP A 64 -3.03 -10.60 9.27
CA ASP A 64 -1.60 -10.92 9.34
C ASP A 64 -0.81 -9.91 10.16
N PHE A 65 -1.33 -8.68 10.31
CA PHE A 65 -0.69 -7.64 11.11
C PHE A 65 -0.51 -8.04 12.57
N VAL A 66 -1.51 -8.69 13.18
CA VAL A 66 -1.45 -9.05 14.61
C VAL A 66 -0.34 -10.07 14.90
N PRO A 67 -0.21 -11.21 14.20
CA PRO A 67 0.92 -12.12 14.38
C PRO A 67 2.29 -11.49 14.13
N GLN A 68 2.39 -10.61 13.12
CA GLN A 68 3.63 -9.87 12.88
C GLN A 68 3.97 -8.97 14.07
N MET A 69 2.97 -8.24 14.61
CA MET A 69 3.16 -7.41 15.80
C MET A 69 3.56 -8.23 17.03
N VAL A 70 2.92 -9.38 17.29
CA VAL A 70 3.32 -10.30 18.39
C VAL A 70 4.81 -10.57 18.35
N ARG A 71 5.35 -10.81 17.18
CA ARG A 71 6.76 -11.15 17.00
C ARG A 71 7.71 -9.98 17.25
N ILE A 72 7.29 -8.75 16.90
CA ILE A 72 8.16 -7.57 16.99
C ILE A 72 7.92 -6.67 18.20
N LEU A 73 6.76 -6.76 18.87
CA LEU A 73 6.40 -5.89 20.00
C LEU A 73 7.50 -5.79 21.08
N PRO A 74 8.14 -6.88 21.54
CA PRO A 74 9.24 -6.78 22.51
C PRO A 74 10.42 -5.96 21.98
N LEU A 75 10.75 -6.13 20.71
CA LEU A 75 11.86 -5.43 20.05
C LEU A 75 11.55 -3.95 19.83
N LEU A 76 10.28 -3.61 19.53
CA LEU A 76 9.85 -2.21 19.41
C LEU A 76 10.04 -1.46 20.71
N VAL A 77 9.72 -2.08 21.86
CA VAL A 77 9.93 -1.50 23.19
C VAL A 77 11.43 -1.35 23.49
N GLU A 78 12.21 -2.40 23.27
CA GLU A 78 13.66 -2.42 23.52
C GLU A 78 14.39 -1.36 22.69
N ARG A 79 14.08 -1.29 21.38
CA ARG A 79 14.77 -0.43 20.43
C ARG A 79 14.12 0.94 20.25
N ARG A 80 12.98 1.17 20.89
CA ARG A 80 12.20 2.41 20.80
C ARG A 80 11.75 2.75 19.37
N VAL A 81 11.48 1.73 18.56
CA VAL A 81 10.99 1.89 17.20
C VAL A 81 9.48 2.15 17.22
N LYS A 82 9.04 3.17 16.50
CA LYS A 82 7.61 3.46 16.32
C LYS A 82 7.06 2.83 15.05
N VAL A 83 5.76 2.54 15.04
CA VAL A 83 5.08 1.92 13.90
C VAL A 83 3.98 2.82 13.36
N THR A 84 3.89 2.95 12.04
CA THR A 84 2.76 3.52 11.32
C THR A 84 2.21 2.49 10.35
N ALA A 85 0.92 2.13 10.44
CA ALA A 85 0.34 1.08 9.62
C ALA A 85 -1.12 1.39 9.27
N ASN A 86 -1.50 1.15 8.02
CA ASN A 86 -2.90 1.21 7.57
C ASN A 86 -3.63 -0.15 7.70
N ALA A 87 -3.04 -1.09 8.43
CA ALA A 87 -3.58 -2.43 8.67
C ALA A 87 -5.01 -2.47 9.23
N GLY A 88 -5.48 -1.34 9.79
CA GLY A 88 -6.83 -1.21 10.35
C GLY A 88 -7.95 -1.34 9.34
N GLY A 89 -7.68 -1.08 8.06
CA GLY A 89 -8.65 -1.26 6.98
C GLY A 89 -9.96 -0.53 7.25
N VAL A 90 -11.07 -1.28 7.29
CA VAL A 90 -12.41 -0.74 7.60
C VAL A 90 -12.77 -0.89 9.09
N ASN A 91 -11.85 -1.38 9.92
CA ASN A 91 -12.06 -1.59 11.36
C ASN A 91 -10.79 -1.35 12.20
N PRO A 92 -10.22 -0.13 12.17
CA PRO A 92 -8.96 0.15 12.85
C PRO A 92 -9.06 0.00 14.39
N ARG A 93 -10.25 0.16 14.96
CA ARG A 93 -10.46 -0.04 16.40
C ARG A 93 -10.32 -1.51 16.81
N ALA A 94 -10.92 -2.43 16.06
CA ALA A 94 -10.79 -3.86 16.32
C ALA A 94 -9.33 -4.33 16.14
N CYS A 95 -8.64 -3.83 15.11
CA CYS A 95 -7.22 -4.09 14.92
C CYS A 95 -6.39 -3.65 16.14
N ALA A 96 -6.60 -2.42 16.61
CA ALA A 96 -5.90 -1.89 17.78
C ALA A 96 -6.19 -2.69 19.06
N GLN A 97 -7.43 -3.13 19.25
CA GLN A 97 -7.81 -3.99 20.37
C GLN A 97 -7.08 -5.33 20.33
N ALA A 98 -6.98 -5.95 19.14
CA ALA A 98 -6.25 -7.21 18.96
C ALA A 98 -4.77 -7.05 19.28
N VAL A 99 -4.11 -5.98 18.79
CA VAL A 99 -2.71 -5.68 19.11
C VAL A 99 -2.53 -5.38 20.59
N ALA A 100 -3.44 -4.64 21.22
CA ALA A 100 -3.38 -4.37 22.65
C ALA A 100 -3.57 -5.64 23.51
N ALA A 101 -4.41 -6.57 23.07
CA ALA A 101 -4.55 -7.88 23.72
C ALA A 101 -3.23 -8.67 23.65
N ALA A 102 -2.65 -8.77 22.46
CA ALA A 102 -1.36 -9.41 22.23
C ALA A 102 -0.23 -8.79 23.08
N ALA A 103 -0.21 -7.46 23.19
CA ALA A 103 0.78 -6.77 24.03
C ALA A 103 0.62 -7.12 25.53
N ARG A 104 -0.62 -7.26 26.02
CA ARG A 104 -0.88 -7.72 27.41
C ARG A 104 -0.42 -9.15 27.65
N GLU A 105 -0.70 -10.07 26.72
CA GLU A 105 -0.26 -11.47 26.80
C GLU A 105 1.27 -11.59 26.84
N LEU A 106 1.97 -10.68 26.15
CA LEU A 106 3.45 -10.58 26.19
C LEU A 106 4.01 -9.85 27.42
N GLY A 107 3.17 -9.43 28.37
CA GLY A 107 3.61 -8.66 29.54
C GLY A 107 4.06 -7.23 29.23
N LEU A 108 3.64 -6.69 28.07
CA LEU A 108 3.94 -5.34 27.61
C LEU A 108 2.80 -4.35 27.83
N GLY A 109 1.75 -4.75 28.57
CA GLY A 109 0.64 -3.87 28.92
C GLY A 109 1.13 -2.58 29.57
N GLY A 110 0.69 -1.43 29.06
CA GLY A 110 1.11 -0.11 29.54
C GLY A 110 2.50 0.38 29.11
N LYS A 111 3.30 -0.46 28.45
CA LYS A 111 4.64 -0.07 27.93
C LYS A 111 4.58 0.57 26.54
N LEU A 112 3.46 0.40 25.83
CA LEU A 112 3.23 0.92 24.48
C LEU A 112 1.89 1.66 24.45
N ARG A 113 1.85 2.76 23.70
CA ARG A 113 0.65 3.51 23.38
C ARG A 113 0.24 3.24 21.95
N ILE A 114 -1.00 2.79 21.76
CA ILE A 114 -1.56 2.54 20.43
C ILE A 114 -2.50 3.69 20.09
N GLY A 115 -2.15 4.46 19.06
CA GLY A 115 -2.98 5.49 18.46
C GLY A 115 -3.85 4.89 17.36
N VAL A 116 -5.10 5.35 17.26
CA VAL A 116 -6.04 4.91 16.21
C VAL A 116 -6.50 6.12 15.43
N VAL A 117 -6.30 6.09 14.11
CA VAL A 117 -6.80 7.11 13.18
C VAL A 117 -8.07 6.58 12.53
N THR A 118 -9.13 7.36 12.61
CA THR A 118 -10.46 7.09 12.03
C THR A 118 -10.99 8.35 11.33
N GLY A 119 -12.11 8.22 10.60
CA GLY A 119 -12.75 9.36 9.93
C GLY A 119 -12.72 9.27 8.41
N ASP A 120 -12.07 8.26 7.89
CA ASP A 120 -12.05 7.91 6.47
C ASP A 120 -13.37 7.28 5.99
N ASP A 121 -14.12 6.59 6.86
CA ASP A 121 -15.40 5.96 6.53
C ASP A 121 -16.48 7.01 6.25
N LEU A 122 -16.88 7.10 4.98
CA LEU A 122 -17.92 8.00 4.50
C LEU A 122 -19.26 7.29 4.28
N LEU A 123 -19.34 5.96 4.39
CA LEU A 123 -20.56 5.21 4.06
C LEU A 123 -21.80 5.74 4.81
N PRO A 124 -21.74 6.02 6.12
CA PRO A 124 -22.88 6.57 6.87
C PRO A 124 -23.24 8.03 6.46
N ARG A 125 -22.36 8.70 5.73
CA ARG A 125 -22.48 10.13 5.38
C ARG A 125 -22.84 10.36 3.91
N LEU A 126 -22.86 9.31 3.08
CA LEU A 126 -23.03 9.43 1.62
C LEU A 126 -24.32 10.15 1.24
N ASP A 127 -25.45 9.78 1.84
CA ASP A 127 -26.74 10.42 1.51
C ASP A 127 -26.76 11.90 1.88
N GLY A 128 -26.16 12.25 3.01
CA GLY A 128 -26.00 13.64 3.41
C GLY A 128 -25.06 14.44 2.50
N LEU A 129 -24.02 13.79 1.93
CA LEU A 129 -23.13 14.40 0.93
C LEU A 129 -23.87 14.63 -0.39
N LEU A 130 -24.59 13.63 -0.87
CA LEU A 130 -25.39 13.75 -2.08
C LEU A 130 -26.50 14.80 -1.96
N ALA A 131 -27.15 14.92 -0.78
CA ALA A 131 -28.16 15.93 -0.51
C ALA A 131 -27.58 17.37 -0.51
N ARG A 132 -26.32 17.52 -0.17
CA ARG A 132 -25.59 18.82 -0.24
C ARG A 132 -25.01 19.11 -1.62
N GLY A 133 -25.30 18.32 -2.64
CA GLY A 133 -24.89 18.55 -4.01
C GLY A 133 -23.50 18.00 -4.38
N HIS A 134 -22.90 17.15 -3.52
CA HIS A 134 -21.67 16.45 -3.89
C HIS A 134 -22.01 15.25 -4.79
N ASP A 135 -21.70 15.32 -6.08
CA ASP A 135 -22.04 14.26 -7.05
C ASP A 135 -21.24 12.96 -6.83
N LEU A 136 -20.06 13.04 -6.25
CA LEU A 136 -19.13 11.90 -6.07
C LEU A 136 -19.01 11.08 -7.38
N LYS A 137 -18.68 11.76 -8.48
CA LYS A 137 -18.57 11.14 -9.79
C LYS A 137 -17.39 10.17 -9.84
N ASN A 138 -17.58 9.07 -10.54
CA ASN A 138 -16.48 8.17 -10.89
C ASN A 138 -15.43 8.95 -11.71
N LEU A 139 -14.16 8.85 -11.33
CA LEU A 139 -13.08 9.65 -11.92
C LEU A 139 -12.82 9.29 -13.39
N ASP A 140 -13.02 8.03 -13.78
CA ASP A 140 -12.74 7.55 -15.14
C ASP A 140 -13.93 7.74 -16.07
N THR A 141 -15.14 7.42 -15.60
CA THR A 141 -16.35 7.39 -16.45
C THR A 141 -17.22 8.64 -16.34
N GLY A 142 -17.00 9.48 -15.32
CA GLY A 142 -17.83 10.64 -15.02
C GLY A 142 -19.24 10.31 -14.49
N ARG A 143 -19.59 9.02 -14.34
CA ARG A 143 -20.93 8.59 -13.89
C ARG A 143 -21.15 8.98 -12.42
N PRO A 144 -22.33 9.53 -12.09
CA PRO A 144 -22.62 9.97 -10.73
C PRO A 144 -22.86 8.77 -9.79
N LEU A 145 -22.47 8.92 -8.51
CA LEU A 145 -22.67 7.88 -7.49
C LEU A 145 -24.12 7.42 -7.36
N ARG A 146 -25.08 8.29 -7.61
CA ARG A 146 -26.54 7.97 -7.50
C ARG A 146 -26.96 6.73 -8.27
N GLU A 147 -26.28 6.41 -9.38
CA GLU A 147 -26.59 5.23 -10.20
C GLU A 147 -26.27 3.89 -9.52
N ILE A 148 -25.40 3.89 -8.53
CA ILE A 148 -24.96 2.68 -7.81
C ILE A 148 -25.14 2.78 -6.29
N ARG A 149 -25.75 3.87 -5.80
CA ARG A 149 -25.80 4.20 -4.37
C ARG A 149 -26.38 3.07 -3.50
N ASP A 150 -27.42 2.42 -3.97
CA ASP A 150 -28.09 1.31 -3.31
C ASP A 150 -27.24 0.04 -3.20
N ARG A 151 -26.20 -0.07 -4.01
CA ARG A 151 -25.27 -1.19 -4.07
C ARG A 151 -23.95 -0.91 -3.36
N VAL A 152 -23.70 0.31 -2.89
CA VAL A 152 -22.45 0.68 -2.23
C VAL A 152 -22.33 -0.01 -0.88
N LEU A 153 -21.20 -0.69 -0.68
CA LEU A 153 -20.87 -1.47 0.52
C LEU A 153 -19.81 -0.79 1.40
N ALA A 154 -18.92 -0.01 0.81
CA ALA A 154 -17.90 0.76 1.51
C ALA A 154 -17.60 2.05 0.76
N ALA A 155 -17.24 3.10 1.49
CA ALA A 155 -16.81 4.38 0.95
C ALA A 155 -15.78 4.98 1.91
N ASN A 156 -14.53 5.12 1.46
CA ASN A 156 -13.44 5.60 2.31
C ASN A 156 -12.69 6.74 1.63
N ALA A 157 -12.57 7.87 2.32
CA ALA A 157 -11.73 8.98 1.89
C ALA A 157 -10.25 8.66 2.17
N TYR A 158 -9.38 9.03 1.25
CA TYR A 158 -7.94 8.98 1.50
C TYR A 158 -7.56 10.15 2.40
N LEU A 159 -7.25 9.86 3.66
CA LEU A 159 -6.72 10.84 4.59
C LEU A 159 -5.23 11.07 4.33
N GLY A 160 -4.73 12.27 4.68
CA GLY A 160 -3.30 12.56 4.63
C GLY A 160 -2.55 12.16 5.90
N ALA A 161 -1.29 12.60 5.99
CA ALA A 161 -0.41 12.34 7.12
C ALA A 161 -0.83 13.05 8.43
N ALA A 162 -1.55 14.17 8.35
CA ALA A 162 -1.83 15.03 9.50
C ALA A 162 -2.43 14.29 10.72
N PRO A 163 -3.45 13.41 10.62
CA PRO A 163 -3.97 12.67 11.76
C PRO A 163 -2.97 11.66 12.33
N VAL A 164 -2.10 11.09 11.51
CA VAL A 164 -1.01 10.19 11.96
C VAL A 164 0.02 10.98 12.75
N VAL A 165 0.41 12.16 12.26
CA VAL A 165 1.30 13.11 12.98
C VAL A 165 0.70 13.48 14.33
N GLN A 166 -0.60 13.75 14.39
CA GLN A 166 -1.28 14.08 15.65
C GLN A 166 -1.20 12.93 16.65
N ALA A 167 -1.45 11.69 16.21
CA ALA A 167 -1.32 10.51 17.07
C ALA A 167 0.12 10.34 17.60
N LEU A 168 1.12 10.49 16.73
CA LEU A 168 2.53 10.45 17.13
C LEU A 168 2.88 11.55 18.14
N ARG A 169 2.40 12.78 17.96
CA ARG A 169 2.58 13.92 18.89
C ARG A 169 1.93 13.68 20.25
N GLN A 170 0.85 12.92 20.30
CA GLN A 170 0.20 12.49 21.55
C GLN A 170 0.95 11.33 22.22
N GLY A 171 2.07 10.90 21.65
CA GLY A 171 2.96 9.90 22.24
C GLY A 171 2.62 8.47 21.84
N ALA A 172 1.87 8.26 20.74
CA ALA A 172 1.67 6.91 20.22
C ALA A 172 3.01 6.29 19.78
N ASP A 173 3.19 5.02 20.12
CA ASP A 173 4.30 4.18 19.67
C ASP A 173 3.89 3.37 18.45
N ILE A 174 2.62 3.01 18.35
CA ILE A 174 2.02 2.32 17.22
C ILE A 174 0.80 3.14 16.78
N VAL A 175 0.77 3.55 15.51
CA VAL A 175 -0.39 4.23 14.93
C VAL A 175 -1.04 3.30 13.91
N ILE A 176 -2.29 2.93 14.16
CA ILE A 176 -3.11 2.08 13.28
C ILE A 176 -4.18 2.95 12.64
N THR A 177 -4.25 2.91 11.32
CA THR A 177 -5.20 3.73 10.56
C THR A 177 -6.16 2.89 9.74
N GLY A 178 -7.28 3.48 9.32
CA GLY A 178 -8.04 3.07 8.16
C GLY A 178 -7.36 3.54 6.86
N ARG A 179 -8.15 4.04 5.88
CA ARG A 179 -7.59 4.51 4.60
C ARG A 179 -6.89 5.87 4.77
N VAL A 180 -5.60 5.81 4.85
CA VAL A 180 -4.67 6.93 4.72
C VAL A 180 -3.94 6.75 3.39
N THR A 181 -3.44 7.82 2.77
CA THR A 181 -2.54 7.67 1.60
C THR A 181 -1.31 6.86 2.01
N ASP A 182 -0.88 5.98 1.15
CA ASP A 182 0.24 5.06 1.40
C ASP A 182 1.52 5.86 1.71
N THR A 183 1.75 6.93 0.94
CA THR A 183 2.82 7.92 1.17
C THR A 183 2.74 8.59 2.54
N GLY A 184 1.53 8.77 3.08
CA GLY A 184 1.29 9.42 4.37
C GLY A 184 1.87 8.66 5.56
N LEU A 185 1.99 7.33 5.44
CA LEU A 185 2.58 6.49 6.48
C LEU A 185 4.09 6.75 6.68
N THR A 186 4.79 7.23 5.66
CA THR A 186 6.20 7.64 5.71
C THR A 186 6.35 9.14 5.98
N LEU A 187 5.53 9.96 5.33
CA LEU A 187 5.54 11.41 5.53
C LEU A 187 5.27 11.78 7.00
N ALA A 188 4.32 11.11 7.66
CA ALA A 188 3.96 11.44 9.04
C ALA A 188 5.12 11.25 10.04
N PRO A 189 5.91 10.16 10.04
CA PRO A 189 7.17 10.05 10.76
C PRO A 189 8.11 11.23 10.54
N MET A 190 8.35 11.63 9.30
CA MET A 190 9.27 12.73 8.97
C MET A 190 8.74 14.07 9.51
N VAL A 191 7.46 14.38 9.30
CA VAL A 191 6.81 15.59 9.87
C VAL A 191 6.88 15.60 11.39
N HIS A 192 6.64 14.45 12.04
CA HIS A 192 6.69 14.34 13.50
C HIS A 192 8.10 14.57 14.02
N ALA A 193 9.10 13.92 13.44
CA ALA A 193 10.49 13.99 13.92
C ALA A 193 11.12 15.37 13.70
N PHE A 194 10.93 15.94 12.52
CA PHE A 194 11.54 17.22 12.16
C PHE A 194 10.68 18.43 12.50
N GLY A 195 9.39 18.23 12.86
CA GLY A 195 8.46 19.29 13.17
C GLY A 195 8.19 20.22 11.98
N TRP A 196 8.12 19.66 10.77
CA TRP A 196 7.77 20.41 9.57
C TRP A 196 6.40 21.05 9.71
N ARG A 197 6.23 22.21 9.09
CA ARG A 197 4.99 22.95 9.08
C ARG A 197 4.07 22.42 7.96
N ALA A 198 2.78 22.69 8.10
CA ALA A 198 1.78 22.29 7.11
C ALA A 198 1.89 23.06 5.76
N ASP A 199 2.70 24.10 5.73
CA ASP A 199 2.98 24.92 4.55
C ASP A 199 4.44 24.79 4.03
N ASP A 200 5.20 23.87 4.57
CA ASP A 200 6.56 23.52 4.09
C ASP A 200 6.46 22.61 2.84
N TRP A 201 5.83 23.09 1.76
CA TRP A 201 5.41 22.30 0.60
C TRP A 201 6.50 21.45 -0.03
N ASP A 202 7.71 21.98 -0.20
CA ASP A 202 8.84 21.21 -0.75
C ASP A 202 9.23 20.05 0.16
N LYS A 203 9.17 20.22 1.49
CA LYS A 203 9.47 19.16 2.46
C LYS A 203 8.34 18.13 2.53
N LEU A 204 7.07 18.57 2.47
CA LEU A 204 5.93 17.67 2.41
C LEU A 204 5.98 16.83 1.13
N ALA A 205 6.32 17.45 0.00
CA ALA A 205 6.54 16.73 -1.26
C ALA A 205 7.71 15.74 -1.16
N ALA A 206 8.81 16.11 -0.50
CA ALA A 206 9.93 15.20 -0.29
C ALA A 206 9.53 13.97 0.54
N GLY A 207 8.77 14.17 1.63
CA GLY A 207 8.23 13.06 2.42
C GLY A 207 7.21 12.21 1.67
N THR A 208 6.39 12.83 0.80
CA THR A 208 5.47 12.12 -0.11
C THR A 208 6.24 11.26 -1.11
N VAL A 209 7.27 11.80 -1.77
CA VAL A 209 8.13 11.04 -2.69
C VAL A 209 8.87 9.91 -1.97
N ALA A 210 9.37 10.16 -0.75
CA ALA A 210 10.00 9.13 0.07
C ALA A 210 9.02 7.98 0.38
N GLY A 211 7.76 8.32 0.72
CA GLY A 211 6.70 7.34 0.94
C GLY A 211 6.40 6.53 -0.30
N HIS A 212 6.16 7.17 -1.43
CA HIS A 212 5.93 6.51 -2.70
C HIS A 212 7.07 5.56 -3.11
N THR A 213 8.31 5.90 -2.72
CA THR A 213 9.46 5.06 -3.05
C THR A 213 9.51 3.76 -2.25
N ILE A 214 8.99 3.74 -1.01
CA ILE A 214 9.11 2.57 -0.12
C ILE A 214 7.79 1.83 0.16
N GLU A 215 6.65 2.36 -0.27
CA GLU A 215 5.32 1.79 0.04
C GLU A 215 5.10 0.40 -0.55
N CYS A 216 5.72 0.08 -1.70
CA CYS A 216 5.55 -1.20 -2.38
C CYS A 216 6.55 -2.29 -1.89
N GLY A 217 6.92 -2.30 -0.63
CA GLY A 217 7.81 -3.30 -0.05
C GLY A 217 9.17 -3.36 -0.74
N ALA A 218 9.59 -4.53 -1.18
CA ALA A 218 10.90 -4.73 -1.81
C ALA A 218 11.00 -4.24 -3.27
N GLN A 219 9.97 -3.59 -3.84
CA GLN A 219 9.94 -3.26 -5.27
C GLN A 219 11.14 -2.39 -5.67
N CYS A 220 11.41 -1.28 -5.00
CA CYS A 220 12.55 -0.41 -5.32
C CYS A 220 13.93 -1.02 -5.00
N SER A 221 13.98 -2.12 -4.27
CA SER A 221 15.21 -2.90 -4.01
C SER A 221 15.36 -4.12 -4.93
N GLY A 222 14.49 -4.25 -5.92
CA GLY A 222 14.58 -5.26 -6.96
C GLY A 222 13.61 -6.43 -6.83
N GLY A 223 12.75 -6.44 -5.81
CA GLY A 223 11.79 -7.53 -5.58
C GLY A 223 10.72 -7.65 -6.67
N ASN A 224 10.50 -6.60 -7.45
CA ASN A 224 9.61 -6.58 -8.62
C ASN A 224 10.14 -5.64 -9.70
N CYS A 225 11.46 -5.63 -9.90
CA CYS A 225 12.14 -4.78 -10.86
C CYS A 225 12.20 -5.46 -12.24
N GLY A 226 11.87 -4.74 -13.31
CA GLY A 226 11.98 -5.21 -14.69
C GLY A 226 13.37 -5.02 -15.29
N VAL A 227 14.10 -3.98 -14.85
CA VAL A 227 15.41 -3.63 -15.41
C VAL A 227 16.53 -4.47 -14.82
N ASN A 228 17.18 -5.28 -15.69
CA ASN A 228 18.32 -6.13 -15.30
C ASN A 228 18.03 -7.04 -14.08
N TRP A 229 16.81 -7.55 -13.97
CA TRP A 229 16.38 -8.36 -12.83
C TRP A 229 17.28 -9.60 -12.62
N GLU A 230 17.84 -10.21 -13.70
CA GLU A 230 18.73 -11.36 -13.63
C GLU A 230 20.05 -11.06 -12.89
N ARG A 231 20.41 -9.77 -12.78
CA ARG A 231 21.63 -9.31 -12.12
C ARG A 231 21.39 -8.82 -10.70
N ILE A 232 20.15 -8.90 -10.21
CA ILE A 232 19.82 -8.54 -8.82
C ILE A 232 20.26 -9.69 -7.92
N PRO A 233 21.15 -9.43 -6.95
CA PRO A 233 21.70 -10.50 -6.12
C PRO A 233 20.68 -11.00 -5.11
N ASP A 234 20.67 -12.31 -4.86
CA ASP A 234 20.00 -12.98 -3.74
C ASP A 234 18.56 -12.47 -3.47
N LEU A 235 17.68 -12.62 -4.48
CA LEU A 235 16.27 -12.20 -4.36
C LEU A 235 15.51 -12.93 -3.25
N ALA A 236 15.95 -14.16 -2.88
CA ALA A 236 15.34 -14.90 -1.77
C ALA A 236 15.55 -14.21 -0.41
N ASN A 237 16.57 -13.35 -0.31
CA ASN A 237 16.95 -12.60 0.89
C ASN A 237 16.81 -11.08 0.67
N VAL A 238 15.93 -10.65 -0.24
CA VAL A 238 15.79 -9.26 -0.62
C VAL A 238 15.61 -8.34 0.58
N GLY A 239 16.43 -7.28 0.64
CA GLY A 239 16.34 -6.25 1.68
C GLY A 239 15.24 -5.24 1.35
N TYR A 240 14.39 -4.95 2.32
CA TYR A 240 13.37 -3.92 2.18
C TYR A 240 13.98 -2.52 2.31
N PRO A 241 13.40 -1.51 1.66
CA PRO A 241 13.98 -0.17 1.62
C PRO A 241 13.87 0.57 2.95
N ILE A 242 14.82 1.48 3.15
CA ILE A 242 14.87 2.41 4.28
C ILE A 242 15.10 3.80 3.73
N VAL A 243 14.27 4.74 4.16
CA VAL A 243 14.47 6.19 3.96
C VAL A 243 15.39 6.70 5.06
N GLU A 244 16.52 7.28 4.71
CA GLU A 244 17.33 8.11 5.61
C GLU A 244 17.06 9.58 5.29
N ALA A 245 16.23 10.23 6.09
CA ALA A 245 15.75 11.58 5.88
C ALA A 245 16.44 12.61 6.77
N HIS A 246 16.53 13.85 6.28
CA HIS A 246 17.09 15.01 6.98
C HIS A 246 16.07 16.14 7.16
N ALA A 247 16.32 17.03 8.11
CA ALA A 247 15.39 18.10 8.48
C ALA A 247 15.12 19.11 7.35
N ASP A 248 16.02 19.25 6.39
CA ASP A 248 15.88 20.09 5.21
C ASP A 248 14.99 19.50 4.10
N GLY A 249 14.58 18.23 4.26
CA GLY A 249 13.79 17.48 3.29
C GLY A 249 14.62 16.62 2.33
N SER A 250 15.93 16.73 2.34
CA SER A 250 16.79 15.79 1.59
C SER A 250 16.72 14.39 2.19
N PHE A 251 16.81 13.36 1.34
CA PHE A 251 16.84 11.98 1.82
C PHE A 251 17.58 11.04 0.87
N GLU A 252 17.90 9.89 1.38
CA GLU A 252 18.48 8.77 0.63
C GLU A 252 17.64 7.52 0.86
N ILE A 253 17.55 6.68 -0.18
CA ILE A 253 17.00 5.33 -0.09
C ILE A 253 18.15 4.36 0.04
N THR A 254 18.07 3.48 1.03
CA THR A 254 19.04 2.42 1.30
C THR A 254 18.33 1.15 1.79
N LYS A 255 19.07 0.15 2.23
CA LYS A 255 18.58 -1.07 2.89
C LYS A 255 19.58 -1.53 3.93
N HIS A 256 19.20 -2.48 4.79
CA HIS A 256 20.16 -3.07 5.72
C HIS A 256 21.32 -3.77 4.99
N PRO A 257 22.54 -3.70 5.50
CA PRO A 257 23.65 -4.50 5.00
C PRO A 257 23.33 -6.00 5.09
N ASP A 258 24.08 -6.80 4.36
CA ASP A 258 23.97 -8.27 4.36
C ASP A 258 22.58 -8.83 3.95
N THR A 259 21.82 -8.01 3.21
CA THR A 259 20.59 -8.41 2.55
C THR A 259 20.77 -8.46 1.04
N GLY A 260 19.99 -9.31 0.36
CA GLY A 260 19.90 -9.38 -1.10
C GLY A 260 19.19 -8.15 -1.68
N GLY A 261 18.93 -8.19 -2.96
CA GLY A 261 18.38 -7.03 -3.66
C GLY A 261 19.44 -5.97 -3.99
N ARG A 262 19.01 -4.90 -4.64
CA ARG A 262 19.87 -3.78 -5.03
C ARG A 262 19.10 -2.47 -5.02
N ILE A 263 19.57 -1.49 -4.28
CA ILE A 263 19.12 -0.10 -4.40
C ILE A 263 19.98 0.61 -5.46
N SER A 264 19.36 0.92 -6.59
CA SER A 264 20.00 1.58 -7.72
C SER A 264 19.12 2.68 -8.30
N VAL A 265 19.73 3.64 -9.00
CA VAL A 265 18.98 4.69 -9.70
C VAL A 265 17.92 4.06 -10.61
N ALA A 266 18.24 3.00 -11.36
CA ALA A 266 17.30 2.34 -12.26
C ALA A 266 16.09 1.75 -11.51
N GLY A 267 16.31 0.94 -10.46
CA GLY A 267 15.22 0.32 -9.69
C GLY A 267 14.35 1.34 -8.94
N VAL A 268 14.98 2.40 -8.41
CA VAL A 268 14.25 3.52 -7.79
C VAL A 268 13.44 4.29 -8.82
N THR A 269 13.97 4.49 -10.04
CA THR A 269 13.21 5.16 -11.13
C THR A 269 11.99 4.34 -11.53
N GLU A 270 12.10 3.01 -11.62
CA GLU A 270 10.94 2.15 -11.89
C GLU A 270 9.84 2.32 -10.83
N GLN A 271 10.22 2.40 -9.55
CA GLN A 271 9.25 2.66 -8.48
C GLN A 271 8.63 4.06 -8.61
N LEU A 272 9.42 5.08 -8.94
CA LEU A 272 8.90 6.45 -9.07
C LEU A 272 7.87 6.60 -10.19
N VAL A 273 7.98 5.82 -11.27
CA VAL A 273 7.02 5.86 -12.38
C VAL A 273 5.89 4.83 -12.24
N TYR A 274 5.95 3.99 -11.21
CA TYR A 274 4.92 3.00 -10.93
C TYR A 274 3.63 3.69 -10.48
N GLU A 275 2.49 3.28 -11.05
CA GLU A 275 1.17 3.88 -10.78
C GLU A 275 1.12 5.41 -10.96
N MET A 276 2.00 5.95 -11.80
CA MET A 276 2.11 7.38 -12.04
C MET A 276 1.12 7.85 -13.11
N GLY A 277 0.29 8.81 -12.76
CA GLY A 277 -0.53 9.56 -13.73
C GLY A 277 0.26 10.72 -14.33
N ASP A 278 -0.19 11.97 -14.10
CA ASP A 278 0.57 13.16 -14.49
C ASP A 278 1.71 13.43 -13.51
N PRO A 279 2.98 13.23 -13.91
CA PRO A 279 4.12 13.41 -13.01
C PRO A 279 4.32 14.85 -12.53
N THR A 280 3.72 15.84 -13.21
CA THR A 280 3.78 17.23 -12.78
C THR A 280 2.83 17.53 -11.62
N THR A 281 1.86 16.65 -11.37
CA THR A 281 0.78 16.85 -10.41
C THR A 281 0.43 15.56 -9.66
N TYR A 282 1.34 15.06 -8.85
CA TYR A 282 1.06 13.96 -7.93
C TYR A 282 0.29 14.50 -6.73
N ILE A 283 -1.04 14.34 -6.78
CA ILE A 283 -1.98 14.94 -5.82
C ILE A 283 -2.15 14.05 -4.60
N THR A 284 -1.87 14.58 -3.42
CA THR A 284 -2.19 13.97 -2.13
C THR A 284 -2.97 14.95 -1.25
N PRO A 285 -3.58 14.50 -0.15
CA PRO A 285 -4.18 15.41 0.83
C PRO A 285 -3.18 16.35 1.52
N ASP A 286 -1.89 16.01 1.46
CA ASP A 286 -0.83 16.73 2.16
C ASP A 286 -0.20 17.80 1.27
N CYS A 287 -0.03 17.54 -0.02
CA CYS A 287 0.55 18.46 -1.01
C CYS A 287 0.32 17.95 -2.43
N VAL A 288 0.67 18.76 -3.42
CA VAL A 288 0.85 18.35 -4.81
C VAL A 288 2.35 18.32 -5.09
N ALA A 289 2.90 17.12 -5.31
CA ALA A 289 4.33 16.94 -5.60
C ALA A 289 4.59 16.94 -7.12
N ASP A 290 5.70 17.56 -7.53
CA ASP A 290 6.19 17.55 -8.91
C ASP A 290 7.34 16.54 -9.04
N PHE A 291 7.05 15.40 -9.66
CA PHE A 291 8.02 14.32 -9.84
C PHE A 291 9.00 14.61 -10.99
N THR A 292 8.69 15.55 -11.87
CA THR A 292 9.57 15.91 -12.99
C THR A 292 10.82 16.68 -12.56
N THR A 293 10.81 17.23 -11.35
CA THR A 293 11.93 18.00 -10.79
C THR A 293 12.94 17.11 -10.05
N ILE A 294 12.60 15.83 -9.80
CA ILE A 294 13.42 14.89 -9.04
C ILE A 294 14.73 14.60 -9.76
N ARG A 295 15.81 14.69 -9.04
CA ARG A 295 17.15 14.26 -9.47
C ARG A 295 17.64 13.14 -8.57
N LEU A 296 18.03 12.02 -9.20
CA LEU A 296 18.57 10.85 -8.54
C LEU A 296 20.08 10.75 -8.76
N THR A 297 20.81 10.40 -7.71
CA THR A 297 22.26 10.16 -7.76
C THR A 297 22.59 8.90 -6.99
N GLN A 298 23.38 7.99 -7.61
CA GLN A 298 23.95 6.86 -6.86
C GLN A 298 25.01 7.39 -5.89
N ALA A 299 24.69 7.42 -4.61
CA ALA A 299 25.54 7.99 -3.55
C ALA A 299 26.50 6.95 -2.93
N GLY A 300 26.37 5.67 -3.33
CA GLY A 300 27.18 4.56 -2.87
C GLY A 300 26.52 3.23 -3.21
N LYS A 301 27.12 2.13 -2.75
CA LYS A 301 26.49 0.80 -2.90
C LYS A 301 25.17 0.79 -2.13
N ASP A 302 24.10 0.37 -2.82
CA ASP A 302 22.74 0.30 -2.26
C ASP A 302 22.28 1.61 -1.59
N ARG A 303 22.62 2.77 -2.21
CA ARG A 303 22.28 4.09 -1.70
C ARG A 303 22.00 5.06 -2.85
N VAL A 304 20.78 5.57 -2.93
CA VAL A 304 20.35 6.54 -3.94
C VAL A 304 19.88 7.81 -3.24
N ARG A 305 20.49 8.95 -3.60
CA ARG A 305 20.16 10.28 -3.09
C ARG A 305 19.11 10.93 -3.98
N PHE A 306 18.14 11.58 -3.33
CA PHE A 306 17.10 12.37 -3.95
C PHE A 306 17.35 13.87 -3.72
N ALA A 307 17.15 14.67 -4.76
CA ALA A 307 17.26 16.11 -4.72
C ALA A 307 16.28 16.78 -5.68
N GLY A 308 16.04 18.07 -5.50
CA GLY A 308 15.27 18.91 -6.42
C GLY A 308 13.75 18.76 -6.33
N ILE A 309 13.24 18.03 -5.35
CA ILE A 309 11.81 17.82 -5.18
C ILE A 309 11.09 19.12 -4.89
N LYS A 310 10.00 19.37 -5.61
CA LYS A 310 9.16 20.56 -5.47
C LYS A 310 7.74 20.18 -5.11
N GLY A 311 7.14 21.00 -4.24
CA GLY A 311 5.78 20.86 -3.76
C GLY A 311 4.96 22.12 -3.92
N ARG A 312 3.64 21.94 -4.01
CA ARG A 312 2.64 23.00 -4.05
C ARG A 312 1.54 22.71 -3.02
N PRO A 313 0.71 23.71 -2.66
CA PRO A 313 -0.42 23.49 -1.77
C PRO A 313 -1.30 22.32 -2.21
N ALA A 314 -1.81 21.56 -1.23
CA ALA A 314 -2.80 20.52 -1.48
C ALA A 314 -4.08 21.11 -2.11
N THR A 315 -4.84 20.27 -2.81
CA THR A 315 -6.16 20.65 -3.31
C THR A 315 -7.20 20.64 -2.19
N ASP A 316 -8.38 21.21 -2.46
CA ASP A 316 -9.53 21.20 -1.54
C ASP A 316 -10.35 19.90 -1.61
N LYS A 317 -9.85 18.88 -2.30
CA LYS A 317 -10.57 17.64 -2.58
C LYS A 317 -9.78 16.42 -2.10
N LEU A 318 -10.52 15.41 -1.68
CA LEU A 318 -9.97 14.10 -1.33
C LEU A 318 -10.48 13.05 -2.31
N LYS A 319 -9.62 12.12 -2.71
CA LYS A 319 -10.03 10.90 -3.42
C LYS A 319 -10.88 10.05 -2.47
N VAL A 320 -11.96 9.45 -2.99
CA VAL A 320 -12.81 8.51 -2.27
C VAL A 320 -12.79 7.18 -3.01
N SER A 321 -12.40 6.12 -2.33
CA SER A 321 -12.54 4.75 -2.84
C SER A 321 -13.91 4.19 -2.46
N LEU A 322 -14.57 3.57 -3.43
CA LEU A 322 -15.90 2.98 -3.25
C LEU A 322 -15.88 1.51 -3.65
N ALA A 323 -16.43 0.66 -2.79
CA ALA A 323 -16.75 -0.73 -3.14
C ALA A 323 -18.26 -0.90 -3.21
N TYR A 324 -18.74 -1.54 -4.26
CA TYR A 324 -20.17 -1.79 -4.44
C TYR A 324 -20.42 -3.21 -4.98
N PHE A 325 -21.58 -3.72 -4.70
CA PHE A 325 -22.00 -5.02 -5.23
C PHE A 325 -22.25 -4.92 -6.74
N TYR A 326 -21.49 -5.66 -7.50
CA TYR A 326 -21.58 -5.67 -8.97
C TYR A 326 -22.22 -6.95 -9.51
N GLY A 327 -22.11 -8.05 -8.77
CA GLY A 327 -22.63 -9.36 -9.18
C GLY A 327 -21.75 -10.50 -8.67
N TYR A 328 -21.94 -11.64 -9.28
CA TYR A 328 -21.18 -12.86 -9.01
C TYR A 328 -20.28 -13.21 -10.18
N LYS A 329 -19.09 -13.68 -9.89
CA LYS A 329 -18.15 -14.26 -10.86
C LYS A 329 -17.80 -15.68 -10.45
N ALA A 330 -17.95 -16.62 -11.36
CA ALA A 330 -17.42 -17.97 -11.23
C ALA A 330 -16.21 -18.12 -12.16
N VAL A 331 -15.16 -18.74 -11.68
CA VAL A 331 -13.96 -19.08 -12.47
C VAL A 331 -13.73 -20.58 -12.35
N GLY A 332 -13.60 -21.24 -13.51
CA GLY A 332 -13.23 -22.64 -13.59
C GLY A 332 -12.00 -22.83 -14.48
N THR A 333 -11.06 -23.65 -14.07
CA THR A 333 -9.87 -23.98 -14.85
C THR A 333 -9.89 -25.46 -15.22
N LEU A 334 -9.75 -25.76 -16.52
CA LEU A 334 -9.63 -27.11 -17.06
C LEU A 334 -8.24 -27.26 -17.68
N ILE A 335 -7.56 -28.36 -17.36
CA ILE A 335 -6.19 -28.62 -17.82
C ILE A 335 -6.20 -29.79 -18.78
N TYR A 336 -5.63 -29.61 -19.97
CA TYR A 336 -5.49 -30.63 -20.99
C TYR A 336 -4.04 -30.84 -21.38
N ALA A 337 -3.61 -32.11 -21.42
CA ALA A 337 -2.26 -32.49 -21.82
C ALA A 337 -2.20 -32.98 -23.28
N TRP A 338 -0.97 -33.03 -23.80
CA TRP A 338 -0.64 -33.62 -25.09
C TRP A 338 -1.26 -35.06 -25.23
N PRO A 339 -1.64 -35.58 -26.43
CA PRO A 339 -1.66 -34.81 -27.71
C PRO A 339 -2.92 -33.95 -27.88
N ASN A 340 -2.86 -32.96 -28.75
CA ASN A 340 -3.99 -32.12 -29.15
C ASN A 340 -4.62 -31.33 -27.97
N ALA A 341 -3.79 -30.84 -27.02
CA ALA A 341 -4.26 -30.15 -25.81
C ALA A 341 -5.17 -28.96 -26.14
N TYR A 342 -4.81 -28.13 -27.15
CA TYR A 342 -5.60 -26.98 -27.55
C TYR A 342 -6.97 -27.36 -28.12
N GLN A 343 -7.01 -28.35 -29.01
CA GLN A 343 -8.27 -28.85 -29.60
C GLN A 343 -9.19 -29.46 -28.51
N LYS A 344 -8.61 -30.16 -27.54
CA LYS A 344 -9.37 -30.66 -26.37
C LYS A 344 -9.95 -29.51 -25.54
N ALA A 345 -9.15 -28.46 -25.29
CA ALA A 345 -9.61 -27.29 -24.55
C ALA A 345 -10.76 -26.57 -25.28
N GLN A 346 -10.65 -26.39 -26.59
CA GLN A 346 -11.73 -25.84 -27.41
C GLN A 346 -12.99 -26.71 -27.39
N ALA A 347 -12.84 -28.02 -27.41
CA ALA A 347 -13.98 -28.94 -27.30
C ALA A 347 -14.65 -28.82 -25.94
N ALA A 348 -13.87 -28.72 -24.86
CA ALA A 348 -14.38 -28.53 -23.51
C ALA A 348 -15.14 -27.20 -23.35
N ASP A 349 -14.67 -26.11 -23.94
CA ASP A 349 -15.40 -24.83 -23.94
C ASP A 349 -16.78 -24.98 -24.60
N ARG A 350 -16.85 -25.65 -25.75
CA ARG A 350 -18.15 -25.89 -26.42
C ARG A 350 -19.08 -26.74 -25.55
N VAL A 351 -18.55 -27.79 -24.92
CA VAL A 351 -19.33 -28.66 -24.01
C VAL A 351 -19.83 -27.86 -22.81
N LEU A 352 -18.96 -27.06 -22.19
CA LEU A 352 -19.32 -26.25 -21.02
C LEU A 352 -20.43 -25.26 -21.36
N ARG A 353 -20.30 -24.52 -22.47
CA ARG A 353 -21.31 -23.55 -22.92
C ARG A 353 -22.66 -24.23 -23.17
N ARG A 354 -22.65 -25.40 -23.80
CA ARG A 354 -23.90 -26.16 -24.02
C ARG A 354 -24.52 -26.59 -22.69
N ARG A 355 -23.73 -27.11 -21.74
CA ARG A 355 -24.22 -27.49 -20.41
C ARG A 355 -24.82 -26.31 -19.65
N LEU A 356 -24.21 -25.12 -19.72
CA LEU A 356 -24.75 -23.91 -19.09
C LEU A 356 -26.10 -23.50 -19.70
N GLN A 357 -26.28 -23.65 -21.03
CA GLN A 357 -27.54 -23.45 -21.70
C GLN A 357 -28.61 -24.47 -21.26
N ASP A 358 -28.23 -25.75 -21.19
CA ASP A 358 -29.14 -26.82 -20.77
C ASP A 358 -29.63 -26.64 -19.31
N LEU A 359 -28.81 -25.99 -18.47
CA LEU A 359 -29.17 -25.62 -17.10
C LEU A 359 -30.03 -24.37 -17.00
N HIS A 360 -30.35 -23.72 -18.12
CA HIS A 360 -31.13 -22.45 -18.20
C HIS A 360 -30.58 -21.34 -17.31
N LEU A 361 -29.27 -21.28 -17.13
CA LEU A 361 -28.61 -20.23 -16.33
C LEU A 361 -28.55 -18.94 -17.15
N THR A 362 -29.04 -17.85 -16.56
CA THR A 362 -28.86 -16.51 -17.11
C THR A 362 -27.52 -15.96 -16.68
N LEU A 363 -26.63 -15.79 -17.65
CA LEU A 363 -25.28 -15.24 -17.43
C LEU A 363 -25.13 -13.97 -18.27
N ASP A 364 -24.65 -12.88 -17.65
CA ASP A 364 -24.43 -11.61 -18.36
C ASP A 364 -23.26 -11.73 -19.35
N ALA A 365 -22.24 -12.53 -19.01
CA ALA A 365 -21.09 -12.79 -19.88
C ALA A 365 -20.44 -14.15 -19.58
N ILE A 366 -19.89 -14.78 -20.60
CA ILE A 366 -19.03 -15.95 -20.51
C ILE A 366 -17.74 -15.64 -21.28
N HIS A 367 -16.61 -15.62 -20.56
CA HIS A 367 -15.31 -15.42 -21.17
C HIS A 367 -14.46 -16.70 -21.03
N THR A 368 -13.78 -17.08 -22.10
CA THR A 368 -12.89 -18.23 -22.13
C THR A 368 -11.51 -17.79 -22.58
N GLU A 369 -10.50 -18.18 -21.80
CA GLU A 369 -9.10 -17.95 -22.11
C GLU A 369 -8.39 -19.28 -22.30
N PHE A 370 -7.63 -19.43 -23.40
CA PHE A 370 -6.78 -20.58 -23.64
C PHE A 370 -5.34 -20.23 -23.27
N VAL A 371 -5.02 -20.40 -21.99
CA VAL A 371 -3.68 -20.07 -21.47
C VAL A 371 -2.62 -20.93 -22.17
N GLY A 372 -1.61 -20.26 -22.75
CA GLY A 372 -0.56 -20.89 -23.52
C GLY A 372 -0.82 -20.94 -25.04
N ALA A 373 -2.03 -20.57 -25.51
CA ALA A 373 -2.35 -20.46 -26.93
C ALA A 373 -2.58 -19.00 -27.37
N ASP A 374 -3.60 -18.33 -26.83
CA ASP A 374 -4.00 -16.97 -27.23
C ASP A 374 -4.18 -16.02 -26.03
N ALA A 375 -4.28 -16.56 -24.83
CA ALA A 375 -4.43 -15.79 -23.61
C ALA A 375 -3.08 -15.48 -22.96
N LYS A 376 -2.32 -14.58 -23.55
CA LYS A 376 -1.10 -13.98 -22.98
C LYS A 376 -1.05 -12.50 -23.30
N ILE A 377 -0.44 -11.73 -22.40
CA ILE A 377 -0.24 -10.29 -22.60
C ILE A 377 0.73 -10.09 -23.79
N GLY A 378 0.16 -9.68 -24.91
CA GLY A 378 0.87 -9.31 -26.13
C GLY A 378 1.36 -10.50 -26.99
N ARG A 379 1.24 -10.35 -28.31
CA ARG A 379 1.77 -11.31 -29.29
C ARG A 379 3.29 -11.50 -29.22
N ALA A 380 4.02 -10.51 -28.74
CA ALA A 380 5.48 -10.57 -28.64
C ALA A 380 5.94 -11.63 -27.61
N SER A 381 5.26 -11.75 -26.46
CA SER A 381 5.59 -12.75 -25.45
C SER A 381 5.31 -14.20 -25.89
N CYS A 382 4.44 -14.41 -26.89
CA CYS A 382 4.20 -15.73 -27.49
C CYS A 382 5.27 -16.14 -28.50
N ARG A 383 6.15 -15.23 -28.91
CA ARG A 383 7.22 -15.45 -29.90
C ARG A 383 8.62 -15.51 -29.29
N GLU A 384 8.79 -15.22 -28.02
CA GLU A 384 10.03 -15.50 -27.33
C GLU A 384 10.22 -17.02 -27.31
N ARG A 385 11.04 -17.50 -28.22
CA ARG A 385 11.51 -18.87 -28.24
C ARG A 385 12.49 -19.03 -27.08
N VAL A 386 12.20 -19.96 -26.25
CA VAL A 386 13.16 -20.52 -25.30
C VAL A 386 14.35 -21.08 -26.03
#